data_6ffdf3d2ad69e46785fd0e12eb90e2b3
#
_entry.id   6ffdf3d2ad69e46785fd0e12eb90e2b3
#
_cell.length_a   1.000
_cell.length_b   1.000
_cell.length_c   1.000
_cell.angle_alpha   90.00
_cell.angle_beta   90.00
_cell.angle_gamma   90.00
#
_symmetry.space_group_name_H-M   'P 1'
#
loop_
_entity.id
_entity.type
_entity.pdbx_description
1 polymer ?
#
loop_
_entity_poly.entity_id
_entity_poly.type
_entity_poly.pdbx_seq_one_letter_code
_entity_poly.pdbx_strand_id
1 'polypeptide(L)'
;MPPDGKRAYVAAENSNEVYVLDAVGFSVVAKIKAGLRSNGIAVQPDGKRVFVSNGGDSTVSVIDAASLAITATIPVGQRPWNMALTPDGKKLYVACGRSGSVSVIDVERGVKIADVAVGKLPWGVTIR
;
A
#
# COMPACT_ATOMS: atom_id res chain seq x y z
N MET A 1 10.19 3.12 4.24
CA MET A 1 10.68 4.46 4.66
C MET A 1 10.35 5.49 3.60
N PRO A 2 9.86 6.67 3.96
CA PRO A 2 9.75 7.75 3.00
C PRO A 2 11.14 8.18 2.53
N PRO A 3 11.25 8.83 1.35
CA PRO A 3 12.53 9.17 0.76
C PRO A 3 13.44 10.04 1.63
N ASP A 4 12.87 10.87 2.50
CA ASP A 4 13.65 11.73 3.40
C ASP A 4 14.13 11.02 4.66
N GLY A 5 13.69 9.80 4.91
CA GLY A 5 14.03 9.02 6.09
C GLY A 5 13.48 9.55 7.42
N LYS A 6 12.57 10.52 7.40
CA LYS A 6 12.06 11.15 8.63
C LYS A 6 10.83 10.46 9.20
N ARG A 7 10.08 9.74 8.38
CA ARG A 7 8.86 9.03 8.79
C ARG A 7 8.95 7.55 8.44
N ALA A 8 8.35 6.73 9.28
CA ALA A 8 8.10 5.32 8.99
C ALA A 8 6.60 5.06 9.05
N TYR A 9 6.11 4.22 8.16
CA TYR A 9 4.71 3.82 8.11
C TYR A 9 4.60 2.35 8.44
N VAL A 10 3.75 2.00 9.39
CA VAL A 10 3.59 0.63 9.87
C VAL A 10 2.13 0.21 9.75
N ALA A 11 1.88 -0.85 8.99
CA ALA A 11 0.55 -1.43 8.90
C ALA A 11 0.31 -2.35 10.09
N ALA A 12 -0.76 -2.08 10.82
CA ALA A 12 -1.18 -2.89 11.97
C ALA A 12 -2.41 -3.70 11.59
N GLU A 13 -2.20 -4.96 11.24
CA GLU A 13 -3.23 -5.83 10.67
C GLU A 13 -4.44 -6.00 11.59
N ASN A 14 -4.20 -6.23 12.87
CA ASN A 14 -5.29 -6.52 13.81
C ASN A 14 -6.11 -5.30 14.20
N SER A 15 -5.53 -4.09 14.13
CA SER A 15 -6.25 -2.87 14.46
C SER A 15 -6.80 -2.14 13.24
N ASN A 16 -6.48 -2.59 12.04
CA ASN A 16 -6.90 -1.98 10.77
C ASN A 16 -6.39 -0.53 10.64
N GLU A 17 -5.20 -0.29 11.15
CA GLU A 17 -4.62 1.06 11.20
C GLU A 17 -3.22 1.09 10.60
N VAL A 18 -2.84 2.28 10.16
CA VAL A 18 -1.47 2.61 9.80
C VAL A 18 -0.93 3.57 10.83
N TYR A 19 0.16 3.19 11.48
CA TYR A 19 0.87 4.07 12.40
C TYR A 19 1.93 4.86 11.63
N VAL A 20 1.96 6.15 11.87
CA VAL A 20 3.00 7.03 11.32
C VAL A 20 3.96 7.35 12.46
N LEU A 21 5.22 7.00 12.27
CA LEU A 21 6.25 7.17 13.28
C LEU A 21 7.23 8.26 12.84
N ASP A 22 7.72 9.02 13.81
CA ASP A 22 8.91 9.83 13.64
C ASP A 22 10.12 8.89 13.71
N ALA A 23 10.83 8.74 12.60
CA ALA A 23 11.96 7.81 12.50
C ALA A 23 13.21 8.31 13.24
N VAL A 24 13.26 9.57 13.63
CA VAL A 24 14.35 10.15 14.40
C VAL A 24 14.08 10.05 15.90
N GLY A 25 12.89 10.46 16.33
CA GLY A 25 12.52 10.48 17.75
C GLY A 25 11.85 9.22 18.26
N PHE A 26 11.51 8.27 17.38
CA PHE A 26 10.85 6.99 17.69
C PHE A 26 9.47 7.14 18.33
N SER A 27 8.77 8.21 18.04
CA SER A 27 7.43 8.45 18.57
C SER A 27 6.36 8.22 17.51
N VAL A 28 5.15 7.85 17.96
CA VAL A 28 3.98 7.77 17.09
C VAL A 28 3.44 9.19 16.90
N VAL A 29 3.42 9.68 15.67
CA VAL A 29 2.91 11.01 15.36
C VAL A 29 1.47 11.00 14.85
N ALA A 30 0.99 9.88 14.31
CA ALA A 30 -0.39 9.74 13.85
C ALA A 30 -0.80 8.28 13.74
N LYS A 31 -2.11 8.04 13.80
CA LYS A 31 -2.75 6.78 13.47
C LYS A 31 -3.79 7.05 12.40
N ILE A 32 -3.76 6.28 11.32
CA ILE A 32 -4.70 6.44 10.22
C ILE A 32 -5.52 5.17 10.13
N LYS A 33 -6.84 5.29 10.24
CA LYS A 33 -7.71 4.14 10.07
C LYS A 33 -7.79 3.80 8.60
N ALA A 34 -7.32 2.60 8.25
CA ALA A 34 -7.34 2.09 6.88
C ALA A 34 -8.44 1.03 6.74
N GLY A 35 -8.37 0.20 5.71
CA GLY A 35 -9.32 -0.89 5.54
C GLY A 35 -9.00 -2.10 6.42
N LEU A 36 -9.83 -3.13 6.34
CA LEU A 36 -9.67 -4.35 7.14
C LEU A 36 -8.35 -5.05 6.81
N ARG A 37 -7.64 -5.45 7.84
CA ARG A 37 -6.38 -6.20 7.75
C ARG A 37 -5.34 -5.49 6.89
N SER A 38 -5.05 -4.24 7.25
CA SER A 38 -3.97 -3.47 6.62
C SER A 38 -2.66 -4.22 6.79
N ASN A 39 -1.95 -4.46 5.69
CA ASN A 39 -0.83 -5.39 5.68
C ASN A 39 0.42 -4.81 5.01
N GLY A 40 0.39 -4.62 3.70
CA GLY A 40 1.54 -4.13 2.96
C GLY A 40 1.53 -2.61 2.81
N ILE A 41 2.72 -2.03 2.71
CA ILE A 41 2.88 -0.60 2.51
C ILE A 41 3.87 -0.35 1.39
N ALA A 42 3.57 0.63 0.54
CA ALA A 42 4.50 1.15 -0.45
C ALA A 42 4.48 2.68 -0.40
N VAL A 43 5.64 3.29 -0.49
CA VAL A 43 5.77 4.75 -0.47
C VAL A 43 6.24 5.21 -1.84
N GLN A 44 5.54 6.19 -2.42
CA GLN A 44 5.92 6.76 -3.71
C GLN A 44 7.31 7.39 -3.64
N PRO A 45 8.12 7.29 -4.71
CA PRO A 45 9.50 7.83 -4.67
C PRO A 45 9.60 9.31 -4.31
N ASP A 46 8.60 10.12 -4.67
CA ASP A 46 8.55 11.54 -4.30
C ASP A 46 8.04 11.78 -2.87
N GLY A 47 7.63 10.74 -2.16
CA GLY A 47 7.14 10.82 -0.79
C GLY A 47 5.74 11.40 -0.64
N LYS A 48 5.03 11.68 -1.72
CA LYS A 48 3.72 12.36 -1.66
C LYS A 48 2.57 11.43 -1.30
N ARG A 49 2.64 10.16 -1.67
CA ARG A 49 1.57 9.19 -1.44
C ARG A 49 2.10 7.91 -0.80
N VAL A 50 1.28 7.35 0.06
CA VAL A 50 1.53 6.05 0.68
C VAL A 50 0.38 5.12 0.33
N PHE A 51 0.69 3.91 -0.08
CA PHE A 51 -0.29 2.89 -0.44
C PHE A 51 -0.31 1.81 0.63
N VAL A 52 -1.51 1.39 1.00
CA VAL A 52 -1.72 0.35 2.03
C VAL A 52 -2.63 -0.71 1.47
N SER A 53 -2.19 -1.96 1.48
CA SER A 53 -3.04 -3.08 1.08
C SER A 53 -3.92 -3.51 2.26
N ASN A 54 -5.20 -3.67 1.99
CA ASN A 54 -6.20 -4.07 2.98
C ASN A 54 -6.68 -5.49 2.68
N GLY A 55 -6.01 -6.48 3.27
CA GLY A 55 -6.22 -7.88 2.95
C GLY A 55 -7.63 -8.39 3.20
N GLY A 56 -8.34 -7.85 4.19
CA GLY A 56 -9.71 -8.24 4.49
C GLY A 56 -10.76 -7.58 3.61
N ASP A 57 -10.44 -6.45 2.97
CA ASP A 57 -11.36 -5.68 2.13
C ASP A 57 -11.13 -5.87 0.63
N SER A 58 -10.05 -6.49 0.23
CA SER A 58 -9.64 -6.59 -1.18
C SER A 58 -9.49 -5.22 -1.83
N THR A 59 -8.85 -4.29 -1.12
CA THR A 59 -8.63 -2.92 -1.57
C THR A 59 -7.22 -2.45 -1.26
N VAL A 60 -6.85 -1.35 -1.91
CA VAL A 60 -5.65 -0.57 -1.57
C VAL A 60 -6.09 0.84 -1.21
N SER A 61 -5.71 1.32 -0.05
CA SER A 61 -5.93 2.70 0.36
C SER A 61 -4.78 3.58 -0.09
N VAL A 62 -5.09 4.76 -0.60
CA VAL A 62 -4.10 5.79 -0.96
C VAL A 62 -4.14 6.87 0.10
N ILE A 63 -3.01 7.12 0.73
CA ILE A 63 -2.87 8.14 1.78
C ILE A 63 -2.04 9.30 1.22
N ASP A 64 -2.54 10.52 1.40
CA ASP A 64 -1.77 11.72 1.13
C ASP A 64 -0.81 11.96 2.30
N ALA A 65 0.49 12.02 2.02
CA ALA A 65 1.50 12.09 3.07
C ALA A 65 1.52 13.45 3.80
N ALA A 66 1.04 14.51 3.18
CA ALA A 66 1.00 15.83 3.80
C ALA A 66 -0.18 15.95 4.77
N SER A 67 -1.38 15.57 4.35
CA SER A 67 -2.60 15.67 5.18
C SER A 67 -2.83 14.45 6.06
N LEU A 68 -2.18 13.32 5.79
CA LEU A 68 -2.38 12.01 6.41
C LEU A 68 -3.82 11.51 6.28
N ALA A 69 -4.50 11.91 5.22
CA ALA A 69 -5.87 11.51 4.92
C ALA A 69 -5.89 10.48 3.80
N ILE A 70 -6.87 9.58 3.85
CA ILE A 70 -7.13 8.64 2.75
C ILE A 70 -7.83 9.41 1.64
N THR A 71 -7.21 9.43 0.46
CA THR A 71 -7.73 10.16 -0.70
C THR A 71 -8.42 9.26 -1.72
N ALA A 72 -8.15 7.96 -1.68
CA ALA A 72 -8.78 6.99 -2.56
C ALA A 72 -8.72 5.60 -1.96
N THR A 73 -9.68 4.76 -2.35
CA THR A 73 -9.70 3.33 -2.03
C THR A 73 -9.96 2.59 -3.33
N ILE A 74 -9.01 1.73 -3.72
CA ILE A 74 -9.00 1.10 -5.04
C ILE A 74 -9.27 -0.39 -4.89
N PRO A 75 -10.32 -0.94 -5.51
CA PRO A 75 -10.56 -2.38 -5.49
C PRO A 75 -9.45 -3.13 -6.24
N VAL A 76 -9.02 -4.24 -5.66
CA VAL A 76 -8.01 -5.14 -6.24
C VAL A 76 -8.46 -6.59 -6.10
N GLY A 77 -7.61 -7.54 -6.43
CA GLY A 77 -7.89 -8.95 -6.20
C GLY A 77 -7.98 -9.29 -4.72
N GLN A 78 -8.34 -10.53 -4.40
CA GLN A 78 -8.59 -10.95 -3.02
C GLN A 78 -7.31 -11.16 -2.23
N ARG A 79 -7.33 -10.72 -0.99
CA ARG A 79 -6.20 -10.82 -0.04
C ARG A 79 -4.94 -10.16 -0.57
N PRO A 80 -4.99 -8.85 -0.85
CA PRO A 80 -3.77 -8.13 -1.20
C PRO A 80 -2.81 -8.11 -0.02
N TRP A 81 -1.53 -8.37 -0.31
CA TRP A 81 -0.46 -8.38 0.68
C TRP A 81 0.61 -7.36 0.30
N ASN A 82 1.78 -7.84 -0.14
CA ASN A 82 2.86 -6.94 -0.47
C ASN A 82 2.66 -6.30 -1.85
N MET A 83 3.27 -5.15 -1.99
CA MET A 83 3.17 -4.32 -3.17
C MET A 83 4.54 -3.79 -3.56
N ALA A 84 4.70 -3.42 -4.82
CA ALA A 84 5.88 -2.74 -5.31
C ALA A 84 5.49 -1.69 -6.34
N LEU A 85 6.12 -0.51 -6.25
CA LEU A 85 5.98 0.56 -7.22
C LEU A 85 7.05 0.43 -8.30
N THR A 86 6.70 0.83 -9.54
CA THR A 86 7.71 1.05 -10.57
C THR A 86 8.64 2.19 -10.14
N PRO A 87 9.90 2.21 -10.63
CA PRO A 87 10.86 3.26 -10.22
C PRO A 87 10.38 4.68 -10.48
N ASP A 88 9.55 4.89 -11.51
CA ASP A 88 8.94 6.18 -11.80
C ASP A 88 7.71 6.50 -10.93
N GLY A 89 7.27 5.56 -10.10
CA GLY A 89 6.12 5.73 -9.22
C GLY A 89 4.76 5.72 -9.92
N LYS A 90 4.69 5.39 -11.22
CA LYS A 90 3.45 5.50 -12.00
C LYS A 90 2.57 4.27 -11.92
N LYS A 91 3.13 3.11 -11.62
CA LYS A 91 2.37 1.86 -11.50
C LYS A 91 2.68 1.16 -10.19
N LEU A 92 1.62 0.60 -9.59
CA LEU A 92 1.71 -0.20 -8.37
C LEU A 92 1.27 -1.62 -8.68
N TYR A 93 2.10 -2.58 -8.33
CA TYR A 93 1.83 -4.01 -8.47
C TYR A 93 1.47 -4.58 -7.11
N VAL A 94 0.32 -5.23 -6.99
CA VAL A 94 -0.23 -5.73 -5.73
C VAL A 94 -0.40 -7.25 -5.81
N ALA A 95 0.31 -7.98 -4.98
CA ALA A 95 0.16 -9.43 -4.89
C ALA A 95 -1.12 -9.77 -4.14
N CYS A 96 -2.05 -10.46 -4.81
CA CYS A 96 -3.35 -10.82 -4.27
C CYS A 96 -3.41 -12.34 -4.05
N GLY A 97 -3.11 -12.75 -2.81
CA GLY A 97 -2.85 -14.15 -2.49
C GLY A 97 -4.01 -15.10 -2.76
N ARG A 98 -5.23 -14.69 -2.41
CA ARG A 98 -6.40 -15.56 -2.61
C ARG A 98 -6.83 -15.66 -4.06
N SER A 99 -6.62 -14.62 -4.84
CA SER A 99 -6.95 -14.61 -6.27
C SER A 99 -5.91 -15.31 -7.13
N GLY A 100 -4.71 -15.55 -6.61
CA GLY A 100 -3.62 -16.08 -7.43
C GLY A 100 -3.19 -15.12 -8.53
N SER A 101 -3.26 -13.83 -8.27
CA SER A 101 -3.03 -12.80 -9.28
C SER A 101 -2.23 -11.62 -8.71
N VAL A 102 -1.72 -10.82 -9.62
CA VAL A 102 -1.15 -9.50 -9.32
C VAL A 102 -2.06 -8.46 -9.96
N SER A 103 -2.59 -7.55 -9.14
CA SER A 103 -3.35 -6.41 -9.63
C SER A 103 -2.39 -5.27 -9.96
N VAL A 104 -2.58 -4.63 -11.11
CA VAL A 104 -1.78 -3.50 -11.55
C VAL A 104 -2.63 -2.24 -11.47
N ILE A 105 -2.13 -1.25 -10.74
CA ILE A 105 -2.81 0.03 -10.55
C ILE A 105 -2.06 1.13 -11.29
N ASP A 106 -2.80 1.94 -12.04
CA ASP A 106 -2.31 3.22 -12.57
C ASP A 106 -2.42 4.24 -11.43
N VAL A 107 -1.29 4.69 -10.91
CA VAL A 107 -1.23 5.55 -9.72
C VAL A 107 -1.84 6.92 -9.98
N GLU A 108 -1.56 7.53 -11.13
CA GLU A 108 -2.07 8.86 -11.45
C GLU A 108 -3.60 8.87 -11.60
N ARG A 109 -4.14 7.85 -12.24
CA ARG A 109 -5.59 7.71 -12.46
C ARG A 109 -6.32 7.13 -11.24
N GLY A 110 -5.60 6.49 -10.33
CA GLY A 110 -6.18 5.87 -9.14
C GLY A 110 -7.08 4.69 -9.45
N VAL A 111 -6.79 3.91 -10.49
CA VAL A 111 -7.62 2.79 -10.93
C VAL A 111 -6.79 1.55 -11.21
N LYS A 112 -7.41 0.39 -11.03
CA LYS A 112 -6.83 -0.88 -11.44
C LYS A 112 -6.96 -1.01 -12.97
N ILE A 113 -5.87 -1.33 -13.64
CA ILE A 113 -5.82 -1.46 -15.10
C ILE A 113 -5.66 -2.90 -15.57
N ALA A 114 -5.21 -3.81 -14.71
CA ALA A 114 -5.02 -5.20 -15.09
C ALA A 114 -4.97 -6.12 -13.86
N ASP A 115 -5.32 -7.39 -14.07
CA ASP A 115 -5.02 -8.49 -13.17
C ASP A 115 -4.24 -9.54 -13.95
N VAL A 116 -3.08 -9.93 -13.43
CA VAL A 116 -2.22 -10.91 -14.08
C VAL A 116 -2.21 -12.19 -13.25
N ALA A 117 -2.64 -13.31 -13.82
CA ALA A 117 -2.61 -14.60 -13.14
C ALA A 117 -1.16 -15.06 -12.98
N VAL A 118 -0.76 -15.43 -11.76
CA VAL A 118 0.63 -15.77 -11.47
C VAL A 118 0.79 -17.10 -10.73
N GLY A 119 -0.27 -17.75 -10.31
CA GLY A 119 -0.23 -18.99 -9.56
C GLY A 119 -0.83 -18.84 -8.17
N LYS A 120 -0.75 -19.90 -7.37
CA LYS A 120 -1.43 -19.95 -6.07
C LYS A 120 -0.66 -19.15 -5.01
N LEU A 121 -1.41 -18.36 -4.24
CA LEU A 121 -0.93 -17.68 -3.03
C LEU A 121 0.32 -16.81 -3.25
N PRO A 122 0.32 -15.86 -4.21
CA PRO A 122 1.43 -14.92 -4.31
C PRO A 122 1.49 -14.03 -3.05
N TRP A 123 2.71 -13.81 -2.55
CA TRP A 123 2.93 -13.05 -1.32
C TRP A 123 3.51 -11.68 -1.57
N GLY A 124 4.41 -11.57 -2.52
CA GLY A 124 5.13 -10.35 -2.72
C GLY A 124 5.49 -10.09 -4.17
N VAL A 125 5.87 -8.84 -4.44
CA VAL A 125 6.28 -8.35 -5.74
C VAL A 125 7.56 -7.56 -5.56
N THR A 126 8.52 -7.78 -6.43
CA THR A 126 9.74 -6.98 -6.51
C THR A 126 9.93 -6.50 -7.93
N ILE A 127 10.25 -5.21 -8.07
CA ILE A 127 10.50 -4.59 -9.37
C ILE A 127 11.93 -4.05 -9.37
N ARG A 128 12.68 -4.38 -10.41
CA ARG A 128 14.07 -3.94 -10.56
C ARG A 128 14.26 -3.03 -11.76
#